data_0271f8f07632bddaca915fdd5b2eefe1
#
_entry.id   0271f8f07632bddaca915fdd5b2eefe1
#
_cell.length_a   1.000
_cell.length_b   1.000
_cell.length_c   1.000
_cell.angle_alpha   90.00
_cell.angle_beta   90.00
_cell.angle_gamma   90.00
#
_symmetry.space_group_name_H-M   'P 1'
#
loop_
_entity.id
_entity.type
_entity.pdbx_description
1 polymer ?
#
loop_
_entity_poly.entity_id
_entity_poly.type
_entity_poly.pdbx_seq_one_letter_code
_entity_poly.pdbx_strand_id
1 'polypeptide(L)'
;MEVFEEKFGAFLPQMKWINLGGGHHITREGYDIDGLVDLVRYLKDKYDVEVYLEPGEAIAIGTGLLVGEVLDVVPGEIETAILDVSATCHMPDILEMPYRPEIDGGYDPGDKPHTYRLGGPSCLAGDIIGD
;
A
#
# COMPACT_ATOMS: atom_id res chain seq x y z
N MET A 1 1.25 -7.03 20.67
CA MET A 1 1.99 -6.29 21.73
C MET A 1 2.61 -7.23 22.76
N GLU A 2 1.92 -8.21 23.30
CA GLU A 2 2.42 -9.16 24.30
C GLU A 2 3.77 -9.79 23.94
N VAL A 3 3.91 -10.33 22.73
CA VAL A 3 5.18 -10.93 22.27
C VAL A 3 6.32 -9.90 22.19
N PHE A 4 6.01 -8.66 21.85
CA PHE A 4 7.01 -7.59 21.81
C PHE A 4 7.48 -7.24 23.23
N GLU A 5 6.57 -7.13 24.17
CA GLU A 5 6.90 -6.84 25.57
C GLU A 5 7.63 -8.01 26.24
N GLU A 6 7.25 -9.25 25.92
CA GLU A 6 7.96 -10.44 26.41
C GLU A 6 9.44 -10.42 26.00
N LYS A 7 9.71 -10.04 24.74
CA LYS A 7 11.07 -10.05 24.20
C LYS A 7 11.88 -8.80 24.51
N PHE A 8 11.24 -7.63 24.54
CA PHE A 8 11.93 -6.35 24.58
C PHE A 8 11.56 -5.47 25.78
N GLY A 9 10.60 -5.88 26.61
CA GLY A 9 10.09 -5.10 27.73
C GLY A 9 11.15 -4.62 28.73
N ALA A 10 12.21 -5.41 28.91
CA ALA A 10 13.33 -5.03 29.77
C ALA A 10 14.15 -3.83 29.25
N PHE A 11 14.08 -3.55 27.95
CA PHE A 11 14.80 -2.46 27.31
C PHE A 11 13.96 -1.18 27.20
N LEU A 12 12.63 -1.30 27.15
CA LEU A 12 11.73 -0.17 26.94
C LEU A 12 11.91 0.99 27.92
N PRO A 13 12.12 0.77 29.22
CA PRO A 13 12.36 1.87 30.17
C PRO A 13 13.64 2.67 29.89
N GLN A 14 14.54 2.16 29.05
CA GLN A 14 15.79 2.83 28.69
C GLN A 14 15.65 3.63 27.38
N MET A 15 14.53 3.46 26.68
CA MET A 15 14.26 4.14 25.42
C MET A 15 13.62 5.50 25.67
N LYS A 16 13.89 6.45 24.78
CA LYS A 16 13.19 7.75 24.73
C LYS A 16 11.99 7.69 23.81
N TRP A 17 12.06 6.83 22.82
CA TRP A 17 11.01 6.63 21.84
C TRP A 17 11.03 5.21 21.30
N ILE A 18 9.90 4.79 20.76
CA ILE A 18 9.73 3.57 19.98
C ILE A 18 9.02 3.90 18.68
N ASN A 19 9.36 3.18 17.61
CA ASN A 19 8.70 3.31 16.31
C ASN A 19 8.01 1.98 15.99
N LEU A 20 6.70 2.02 15.82
CA LEU A 20 5.89 0.86 15.46
C LEU A 20 5.82 0.61 13.95
N GLY A 21 6.52 1.42 13.16
CA GLY A 21 6.66 1.26 11.72
C GLY A 21 5.42 1.66 10.93
N GLY A 22 5.35 1.16 9.71
CA GLY A 22 4.26 1.39 8.77
C GLY A 22 3.16 0.32 8.85
N GLY A 23 2.33 0.27 7.80
CA GLY A 23 1.24 -0.71 7.70
C GLY A 23 0.00 -0.37 8.52
N HIS A 24 -0.05 0.79 9.15
CA HIS A 24 -1.23 1.28 9.88
C HIS A 24 -2.21 1.92 8.92
N HIS A 25 -3.20 1.16 8.47
CA HIS A 25 -4.23 1.59 7.50
C HIS A 25 -5.35 2.39 8.18
N ILE A 26 -5.00 3.45 8.90
CA ILE A 26 -5.92 4.23 9.75
C ILE A 26 -7.04 4.92 9.00
N THR A 27 -6.95 5.02 7.68
CA THR A 27 -7.99 5.59 6.80
C THR A 27 -8.92 4.54 6.20
N ARG A 28 -8.64 3.25 6.40
CA ARG A 28 -9.51 2.17 5.91
C ARG A 28 -10.75 2.02 6.77
N GLU A 29 -11.88 1.77 6.11
CA GLU A 29 -13.11 1.42 6.79
C GLU A 29 -12.92 0.18 7.67
N GLY A 30 -13.41 0.26 8.91
CA GLY A 30 -13.30 -0.82 9.88
C GLY A 30 -11.94 -0.95 10.58
N TYR A 31 -10.98 -0.07 10.31
CA TYR A 31 -9.73 -0.04 11.09
C TYR A 31 -10.01 0.39 12.53
N ASP A 32 -9.47 -0.36 13.49
CA ASP A 32 -9.64 -0.09 14.93
C ASP A 32 -8.73 1.06 15.39
N ILE A 33 -9.17 2.28 15.12
CA ILE A 33 -8.44 3.50 15.52
C ILE A 33 -8.37 3.61 17.03
N ASP A 34 -9.45 3.31 17.73
CA ASP A 34 -9.51 3.42 19.21
C ASP A 34 -8.53 2.44 19.83
N GLY A 35 -8.46 1.21 19.34
CA GLY A 35 -7.47 0.23 19.78
C GLY A 35 -6.03 0.67 19.54
N LEU A 36 -5.75 1.33 18.42
CA LEU A 36 -4.42 1.92 18.17
C LEU A 36 -4.11 3.04 19.18
N VAL A 37 -5.07 3.94 19.41
CA VAL A 37 -4.91 5.05 20.38
C VAL A 37 -4.67 4.51 21.79
N ASP A 38 -5.43 3.51 22.20
CA ASP A 38 -5.28 2.90 23.53
C ASP A 38 -3.92 2.20 23.67
N LEU A 39 -3.45 1.54 22.62
CA LEU A 39 -2.12 0.93 22.57
C LEU A 39 -1.02 1.99 22.73
N VAL A 40 -1.11 3.10 21.98
CA VAL A 40 -0.14 4.19 22.07
C VAL A 40 -0.12 4.80 23.47
N ARG A 41 -1.30 5.05 24.06
CA ARG A 41 -1.42 5.55 25.44
C ARG A 41 -0.80 4.58 26.44
N TYR A 42 -1.14 3.31 26.34
CA TYR A 42 -0.57 2.27 27.20
C TYR A 42 0.95 2.26 27.20
N LEU A 43 1.58 2.34 26.02
CA LEU A 43 3.03 2.35 25.88
C LEU A 43 3.66 3.62 26.48
N LYS A 44 3.05 4.77 26.24
CA LYS A 44 3.51 6.05 26.81
C LYS A 44 3.42 6.04 28.34
N ASP A 45 2.30 5.60 28.87
CA ASP A 45 2.05 5.61 30.31
C ASP A 45 2.92 4.59 31.05
N LYS A 46 3.15 3.42 30.46
CA LYS A 46 3.89 2.33 31.10
C LYS A 46 5.40 2.51 31.04
N TYR A 47 5.93 3.04 29.96
CA TYR A 47 7.37 3.07 29.68
C TYR A 47 7.96 4.48 29.59
N ASP A 48 7.14 5.52 29.66
CA ASP A 48 7.53 6.93 29.49
C ASP A 48 8.27 7.18 28.16
N VAL A 49 7.74 6.61 27.07
CA VAL A 49 8.32 6.71 25.72
C VAL A 49 7.45 7.53 24.80
N GLU A 50 8.08 8.22 23.83
CA GLU A 50 7.37 8.74 22.67
C GLU A 50 7.13 7.60 21.68
N VAL A 51 5.93 7.59 21.05
CA VAL A 51 5.56 6.58 20.04
C VAL A 51 5.48 7.23 18.66
N TYR A 52 6.21 6.65 17.72
CA TYR A 52 6.20 7.05 16.31
C TYR A 52 5.53 5.98 15.47
N LEU A 53 4.84 6.42 14.42
CA LEU A 53 4.22 5.60 13.38
C LEU A 53 4.66 6.11 12.02
N GLU A 54 4.67 5.23 11.01
CA GLU A 54 5.04 5.56 9.63
C GLU A 54 3.92 5.17 8.64
N PRO A 55 2.69 5.70 8.79
CA PRO A 55 1.53 5.29 8.00
C PRO A 55 1.56 5.88 6.58
N GLY A 56 2.37 5.32 5.67
CA GLY A 56 2.56 5.85 4.31
C GLY A 56 1.26 5.97 3.52
N GLU A 57 0.51 4.88 3.38
CA GLU A 57 -0.77 4.87 2.66
C GLU A 57 -1.77 5.87 3.26
N ALA A 58 -1.91 5.88 4.57
CA ALA A 58 -2.88 6.75 5.24
C ALA A 58 -2.58 8.26 5.09
N ILE A 59 -1.33 8.63 4.84
CA ILE A 59 -0.95 10.03 4.59
C ILE A 59 -1.18 10.40 3.13
N ALA A 60 -0.96 9.47 2.19
CA ALA A 60 -0.92 9.75 0.76
C ALA A 60 -2.21 9.39 0.01
N ILE A 61 -3.04 8.50 0.55
CA ILE A 61 -4.25 8.02 -0.14
C ILE A 61 -5.22 9.18 -0.44
N GLY A 62 -5.76 9.20 -1.66
CA GLY A 62 -6.73 10.21 -2.10
C GLY A 62 -6.15 11.61 -2.32
N THR A 63 -4.83 11.80 -2.26
CA THR A 63 -4.19 13.11 -2.44
C THR A 63 -3.96 13.49 -3.90
N GLY A 64 -4.04 12.53 -4.82
CA GLY A 64 -3.84 12.76 -6.25
C GLY A 64 -4.20 11.53 -7.08
N LEU A 65 -4.09 11.69 -8.39
CA LEU A 65 -4.31 10.65 -9.39
C LEU A 65 -3.04 10.48 -10.21
N LEU A 66 -2.69 9.23 -10.51
CA LEU A 66 -1.73 8.92 -11.56
C LEU A 66 -2.48 8.86 -12.89
N VAL A 67 -2.10 9.73 -13.83
CA VAL A 67 -2.69 9.77 -15.18
C VAL A 67 -1.69 9.18 -16.14
N GLY A 68 -2.12 8.19 -16.92
CA GLY A 68 -1.31 7.57 -17.96
C GLY A 68 -2.04 7.57 -19.30
N GLU A 69 -1.29 7.51 -20.37
CA GLU A 69 -1.80 7.37 -21.75
C GLU A 69 -1.56 5.95 -22.26
N VAL A 70 -2.53 5.39 -22.98
CA VAL A 70 -2.35 4.14 -23.72
C VAL A 70 -1.56 4.44 -24.99
N LEU A 71 -0.35 3.92 -25.07
CA LEU A 71 0.56 4.11 -26.20
C LEU A 71 0.26 3.12 -27.33
N ASP A 72 -0.11 1.87 -26.98
CA ASP A 72 -0.37 0.80 -27.92
C ASP A 72 -1.24 -0.28 -27.28
N VAL A 73 -1.87 -1.12 -28.11
CA VAL A 73 -2.59 -2.31 -27.67
C VAL A 73 -2.02 -3.52 -28.41
N VAL A 74 -1.38 -4.38 -27.65
CA VAL A 74 -0.73 -5.59 -28.18
C VAL A 74 -1.72 -6.75 -28.09
N PRO A 75 -2.02 -7.43 -29.22
CA PRO A 75 -2.88 -8.59 -29.23
C PRO A 75 -2.22 -9.78 -28.53
N GLY A 76 -3.02 -10.58 -27.81
CA GLY A 76 -2.58 -11.77 -27.10
C GLY A 76 -3.77 -12.57 -26.59
N GLU A 77 -3.54 -13.54 -25.75
CA GLU A 77 -4.59 -14.26 -25.03
C GLU A 77 -5.47 -13.29 -24.22
N ILE A 78 -4.82 -12.31 -23.59
CA ILE A 78 -5.43 -11.10 -23.07
C ILE A 78 -4.78 -9.94 -23.80
N GLU A 79 -5.57 -9.04 -24.38
CA GLU A 79 -5.05 -7.83 -25.02
C GLU A 79 -4.34 -6.98 -23.98
N THR A 80 -3.13 -6.52 -24.28
CA THR A 80 -2.32 -5.72 -23.35
C THR A 80 -2.24 -4.28 -23.82
N ALA A 81 -2.79 -3.37 -23.06
CA ALA A 81 -2.64 -1.94 -23.23
C ALA A 81 -1.29 -1.50 -22.62
N ILE A 82 -0.38 -1.04 -23.47
CA ILE A 82 0.90 -0.49 -23.05
C ILE A 82 0.72 0.97 -22.70
N LEU A 83 1.09 1.33 -21.47
CA LEU A 83 0.94 2.67 -20.93
C LEU A 83 2.27 3.42 -20.95
N ASP A 84 2.24 4.73 -20.84
CA ASP A 84 3.41 5.58 -20.60
C ASP A 84 3.84 5.64 -19.13
N VAL A 85 3.13 4.92 -18.26
CA VAL A 85 3.43 4.71 -16.84
C VAL A 85 3.75 3.24 -16.59
N SER A 86 4.50 2.95 -15.51
CA SER A 86 4.91 1.58 -15.19
C SER A 86 4.76 1.26 -13.71
N ALA A 87 4.55 -0.01 -13.38
CA ALA A 87 4.60 -0.48 -12.01
C ALA A 87 5.99 -0.25 -11.42
N THR A 88 7.06 -0.49 -12.18
CA THR A 88 8.44 -0.32 -11.72
C THR A 88 8.79 1.08 -11.25
N CYS A 89 8.22 2.11 -11.87
CA CYS A 89 8.56 3.52 -11.58
C CYS A 89 7.52 4.21 -10.70
N HIS A 90 6.26 3.84 -10.82
CA HIS A 90 5.15 4.60 -10.21
C HIS A 90 4.41 3.84 -9.13
N MET A 91 4.41 2.50 -9.18
CA MET A 91 3.67 1.63 -8.25
C MET A 91 4.49 0.36 -7.94
N PRO A 92 5.72 0.49 -7.39
CA PRO A 92 6.61 -0.66 -7.17
C PRO A 92 6.06 -1.67 -6.15
N ASP A 93 5.16 -1.26 -5.28
CA ASP A 93 4.44 -2.11 -4.33
C ASP A 93 3.59 -3.18 -5.02
N ILE A 94 3.06 -2.93 -6.23
CA ILE A 94 2.36 -3.94 -7.03
C ILE A 94 3.27 -5.13 -7.37
N LEU A 95 4.57 -4.90 -7.53
CA LEU A 95 5.53 -5.96 -7.85
C LEU A 95 5.82 -6.88 -6.65
N GLU A 96 5.76 -6.34 -5.44
CA GLU A 96 6.02 -7.08 -4.20
C GLU A 96 4.75 -7.71 -3.61
N MET A 97 3.67 -6.96 -3.62
CA MET A 97 2.36 -7.37 -3.11
C MET A 97 1.29 -7.06 -4.16
N PRO A 98 1.11 -7.93 -5.17
CA PRO A 98 0.18 -7.68 -6.28
C PRO A 98 -1.22 -7.36 -5.80
N TYR A 99 -1.74 -6.24 -6.28
CA TYR A 99 -3.12 -5.81 -6.09
C TYR A 99 -3.61 -5.15 -7.38
N ARG A 100 -4.92 -5.11 -7.58
CA ARG A 100 -5.52 -4.35 -8.66
C ARG A 100 -5.75 -2.93 -8.20
N PRO A 101 -5.09 -1.92 -8.81
CA PRO A 101 -5.35 -0.53 -8.47
C PRO A 101 -6.76 -0.12 -8.89
N GLU A 102 -7.33 0.84 -8.19
CA GLU A 102 -8.57 1.49 -8.63
C GLU A 102 -8.29 2.32 -9.88
N ILE A 103 -9.12 2.14 -10.91
CA ILE A 103 -8.98 2.81 -12.20
C ILE A 103 -10.28 3.57 -12.46
N ASP A 104 -10.18 4.88 -12.59
CA ASP A 104 -11.34 5.70 -12.90
C ASP A 104 -11.94 5.30 -14.27
N GLY A 105 -13.23 4.98 -14.28
CA GLY A 105 -13.93 4.42 -15.45
C GLY A 105 -13.61 2.95 -15.74
N GLY A 106 -12.80 2.28 -14.93
CA GLY A 106 -12.58 0.84 -14.97
C GLY A 106 -13.75 0.08 -14.33
N TYR A 107 -13.86 -1.20 -14.68
CA TYR A 107 -14.87 -2.14 -14.18
C TYR A 107 -14.22 -3.45 -13.83
N ASP A 108 -14.91 -4.28 -13.06
CA ASP A 108 -14.40 -5.62 -12.76
C ASP A 108 -14.37 -6.51 -14.00
N PRO A 109 -13.44 -7.47 -14.08
CA PRO A 109 -13.35 -8.41 -15.20
C PRO A 109 -14.68 -9.11 -15.45
N GLY A 110 -15.17 -9.00 -16.70
CA GLY A 110 -16.45 -9.59 -17.11
C GLY A 110 -17.65 -8.65 -17.08
N ASP A 111 -17.55 -7.48 -16.46
CA ASP A 111 -18.64 -6.48 -16.45
C ASP A 111 -18.78 -5.76 -17.81
N LYS A 112 -17.72 -5.76 -18.59
CA LYS A 112 -17.67 -5.15 -19.91
C LYS A 112 -17.19 -6.15 -20.95
N PRO A 113 -17.51 -5.93 -22.26
CA PRO A 113 -17.16 -6.85 -23.33
C PRO A 113 -15.66 -7.06 -23.56
N HIS A 114 -14.84 -6.13 -23.14
CA HIS A 114 -13.39 -6.15 -23.33
C HIS A 114 -12.67 -6.05 -22.00
N THR A 115 -11.66 -6.89 -21.84
CA THR A 115 -10.72 -6.87 -20.72
C THR A 115 -9.33 -6.64 -21.26
N TYR A 116 -8.60 -5.74 -20.65
CA TYR A 116 -7.23 -5.41 -21.02
C TYR A 116 -6.32 -5.64 -19.83
N ARG A 117 -5.16 -6.22 -20.09
CA ARG A 117 -4.03 -6.15 -19.18
C ARG A 117 -3.35 -4.79 -19.34
N LEU A 118 -3.02 -4.14 -18.25
CA LEU A 118 -2.29 -2.87 -18.24
C LEU A 118 -0.81 -3.13 -17.99
N GLY A 119 0.02 -2.86 -18.99
CA GLY A 119 1.47 -3.07 -18.93
C GLY A 119 2.23 -1.76 -19.04
N GLY A 120 3.35 -1.66 -18.31
CA GLY A 120 4.29 -0.57 -18.43
C GLY A 120 5.23 -0.73 -19.65
N PRO A 121 5.95 0.32 -20.02
CA PRO A 121 6.84 0.32 -21.17
C PRO A 121 8.24 -0.18 -20.85
N SER A 122 8.50 -0.67 -19.65
CA SER A 122 9.83 -1.08 -19.22
C SER A 122 10.22 -2.47 -19.80
N CYS A 123 11.50 -2.80 -19.70
CA CYS A 123 12.00 -4.12 -20.13
C CYS A 123 11.73 -5.25 -19.11
N LEU A 124 11.12 -4.94 -17.97
CA LEU A 124 10.75 -5.95 -16.99
C LEU A 124 9.50 -6.71 -17.48
N ALA A 125 9.61 -8.02 -17.68
CA ALA A 125 8.49 -8.86 -18.13
C ALA A 125 7.29 -8.86 -17.16
N GLY A 126 7.51 -8.54 -15.89
CA GLY A 126 6.50 -8.40 -14.86
C GLY A 126 6.02 -6.96 -14.63
N ASP A 127 6.29 -6.02 -15.54
CA ASP A 127 5.82 -4.63 -15.45
C ASP A 127 4.33 -4.54 -15.79
N ILE A 128 3.53 -5.20 -14.95
CA ILE A 128 2.07 -5.30 -15.06
C ILE A 128 1.45 -4.51 -13.93
N ILE A 129 0.55 -3.59 -14.30
CA ILE A 129 -0.19 -2.75 -13.36
C ILE A 129 -1.46 -3.45 -12.90
N GLY A 130 -2.10 -4.19 -13.80
CA GLY A 130 -3.31 -4.94 -13.49
C GLY A 130 -3.99 -5.51 -14.74
N ASP A 131 -5.01 -6.32 -14.52
CA ASP A 131 -5.90 -6.89 -15.54
C ASP A 131 -7.31 -6.33 -15.37
#